data_9301852676ae973c594384ea5a87a06e
#
_entry.id   9301852676ae973c594384ea5a87a06e
#
_cell.length_a   1.000
_cell.length_b   1.000
_cell.length_c   1.000
_cell.angle_alpha   90.00
_cell.angle_beta   90.00
_cell.angle_gamma   90.00
#
_symmetry.space_group_name_H-M   'P 1'
#
loop_
_entity.id
_entity.type
_entity.pdbx_description
1 polymer ?
#
loop_
_entity_poly.entity_id
_entity_poly.type
_entity_poly.pdbx_seq_one_letter_code
_entity_poly.pdbx_strand_id
1 'polypeptide(L)'
;MTERQSAANMLRYDLESGNVIRNHRALKHQCAVWMTICLIAVTVSISAGCSSSTQVAKAPDPTTVEVVEVAQKDVPIYTEWIGTTDGVVNADIKAQVSGYLLKQDYTEGSFVKKGQLLFEIDPRPFQAVLDQGEGQLAQANGQVAQAKAQLTQAEAQLAVVEANQVRTQLDVDRYTPLAKQQAISQQDLDNATQNNVAARAQVQAAKAQIETARAQIQAANAAVQAVTATVETARLNLSFTRLTSPIDGLAGMAQQQVGALVSSASGPVTTVSTVDPIKVNFTASEQEYLDFHRRYSTPATLDAARRGLRLELILADGTVYPRIGTYYFADREISPGTGTIRVAGLFPNPDNFLRPGQYGRVRTSIRTKEGALLIPQRAVTEMQGTYQVAVINGDNKIGIRNVKPSDRVGNLWIIDEGLKPGERVVAEGVQKVGAGMTVIPTPYAATAESEGK
;
A
#
# COMPACT_ATOMS: atom_id res chain seq x y z
N MET A 1 23.52 -37.08 -22.27
CA MET A 1 23.27 -37.01 -23.74
C MET A 1 23.24 -35.55 -24.19
N THR A 2 24.24 -34.74 -23.82
CA THR A 2 24.32 -33.28 -24.06
C THR A 2 25.79 -32.83 -24.14
N GLU A 3 26.61 -33.50 -24.97
CA GLU A 3 28.02 -33.09 -25.17
C GLU A 3 28.55 -33.33 -26.61
N ARG A 4 27.66 -33.45 -27.59
CA ARG A 4 28.05 -33.68 -29.01
C ARG A 4 27.56 -32.65 -30.03
N GLN A 5 27.07 -31.49 -29.59
CA GLN A 5 26.59 -30.43 -30.53
C GLN A 5 27.42 -29.14 -30.55
N SER A 6 28.52 -29.07 -29.78
CA SER A 6 29.37 -27.86 -29.74
C SER A 6 30.60 -27.91 -30.64
N ALA A 7 30.87 -29.04 -31.33
CA ALA A 7 32.07 -29.21 -32.19
C ALA A 7 31.83 -29.03 -33.70
N ALA A 8 30.60 -28.79 -34.12
CA ALA A 8 30.26 -28.69 -35.55
C ALA A 8 30.17 -27.26 -36.12
N ASN A 9 30.26 -26.23 -35.28
CA ASN A 9 30.16 -24.82 -35.71
C ASN A 9 31.49 -24.04 -35.75
N MET A 10 32.62 -24.70 -35.55
CA MET A 10 33.93 -24.05 -35.57
C MET A 10 34.78 -24.35 -36.81
N LEU A 11 34.26 -25.08 -37.77
CA LEU A 11 34.96 -25.47 -39.02
C LEU A 11 34.37 -24.87 -40.32
N ARG A 12 33.60 -23.80 -40.25
CA ARG A 12 32.98 -23.17 -41.42
C ARG A 12 33.45 -21.71 -41.69
N TYR A 13 34.45 -21.19 -41.00
CA TYR A 13 34.94 -19.81 -41.13
C TYR A 13 36.33 -19.68 -41.80
N ASP A 14 36.97 -20.76 -42.26
CA ASP A 14 38.35 -20.71 -42.79
C ASP A 14 38.51 -21.03 -44.28
N LEU A 15 37.46 -20.90 -45.12
CA LEU A 15 37.53 -21.22 -46.54
C LEU A 15 37.13 -20.10 -47.50
N GLU A 16 36.93 -18.85 -47.06
CA GLU A 16 36.59 -17.73 -47.95
C GLU A 16 37.63 -16.57 -48.04
N SER A 17 38.83 -16.72 -47.50
CA SER A 17 39.87 -15.66 -47.56
C SER A 17 41.02 -15.92 -48.58
N GLY A 18 40.85 -16.84 -49.52
CA GLY A 18 41.91 -17.31 -50.47
C GLY A 18 41.89 -16.80 -51.91
N ASN A 19 41.03 -15.84 -52.30
CA ASN A 19 40.88 -15.57 -53.76
C ASN A 19 40.83 -14.09 -54.19
N VAL A 20 41.51 -13.17 -53.49
CA VAL A 20 41.53 -11.69 -53.84
C VAL A 20 42.91 -11.16 -54.23
N ILE A 21 43.95 -11.97 -54.36
CA ILE A 21 45.30 -11.47 -54.66
C ILE A 21 45.78 -12.03 -56.01
N ARG A 22 45.06 -11.80 -57.13
CA ARG A 22 45.60 -12.13 -58.50
C ARG A 22 45.17 -11.22 -59.64
N ASN A 23 44.62 -10.03 -59.42
CA ASN A 23 44.18 -9.15 -60.54
C ASN A 23 44.72 -7.73 -60.53
N HIS A 24 45.83 -7.45 -59.84
CA HIS A 24 46.38 -6.08 -59.81
C HIS A 24 47.57 -5.81 -60.70
N ARG A 25 47.94 -6.67 -61.66
CA ARG A 25 49.08 -6.41 -62.58
C ARG A 25 48.70 -6.10 -64.06
N ALA A 26 47.44 -6.16 -64.47
CA ALA A 26 47.07 -5.88 -65.87
C ALA A 26 46.49 -4.46 -66.10
N LEU A 27 46.33 -3.61 -65.09
CA LEU A 27 45.65 -2.30 -65.26
C LEU A 27 46.58 -1.08 -65.28
N LYS A 28 47.90 -1.28 -65.24
CA LYS A 28 48.88 -0.14 -65.21
C LYS A 28 49.38 0.32 -66.59
N HIS A 29 49.11 -0.35 -67.67
CA HIS A 29 49.57 0.06 -69.04
C HIS A 29 48.54 0.76 -69.88
N GLN A 30 47.25 0.82 -69.52
CA GLN A 30 46.23 1.53 -70.29
C GLN A 30 45.94 2.97 -69.86
N CYS A 31 46.36 3.39 -68.67
CA CYS A 31 46.16 4.75 -68.21
C CYS A 31 47.20 5.78 -68.67
N ALA A 32 48.37 5.33 -69.13
CA ALA A 32 49.44 6.23 -69.61
C ALA A 32 49.22 6.85 -71.00
N VAL A 33 48.44 6.21 -71.84
CA VAL A 33 48.19 6.69 -73.24
C VAL A 33 47.03 7.69 -73.33
N TRP A 34 46.08 7.65 -72.39
CA TRP A 34 44.97 8.61 -72.39
C TRP A 34 45.30 9.94 -71.70
N MET A 35 46.37 10.04 -70.84
CA MET A 35 46.79 11.27 -70.18
C MET A 35 47.59 12.21 -71.07
N THR A 36 48.23 11.72 -72.15
CA THR A 36 48.96 12.56 -73.14
C THR A 36 48.06 13.20 -74.21
N ILE A 37 46.88 12.63 -74.48
CA ILE A 37 45.94 13.21 -75.47
C ILE A 37 45.07 14.33 -74.79
N CYS A 38 44.81 14.29 -73.50
CA CYS A 38 44.07 15.37 -72.81
C CYS A 38 44.93 16.63 -72.55
N LEU A 39 46.27 16.53 -72.58
CA LEU A 39 47.13 17.70 -72.29
C LEU A 39 47.30 18.64 -73.50
N ILE A 40 47.05 18.18 -74.74
CA ILE A 40 47.15 18.99 -75.99
C ILE A 40 45.83 19.75 -76.25
N ALA A 41 44.67 19.31 -75.70
CA ALA A 41 43.39 19.98 -75.92
C ALA A 41 43.13 21.18 -74.99
N VAL A 42 43.93 21.37 -73.94
CA VAL A 42 43.78 22.48 -72.97
C VAL A 42 44.52 23.76 -73.37
N THR A 43 45.45 23.72 -74.34
CA THR A 43 46.24 24.92 -74.70
C THR A 43 45.61 25.78 -75.83
N VAL A 44 44.46 25.40 -76.43
CA VAL A 44 43.82 26.18 -77.50
C VAL A 44 42.57 26.98 -77.03
N SER A 45 42.16 26.92 -75.81
CA SER A 45 40.93 27.60 -75.33
C SER A 45 41.16 28.84 -74.44
N ILE A 46 42.36 29.43 -74.44
CA ILE A 46 42.66 30.65 -73.64
C ILE A 46 42.83 31.86 -74.56
N SER A 47 41.76 32.20 -75.26
CA SER A 47 41.71 33.56 -75.86
C SER A 47 40.26 33.83 -76.38
N ALA A 48 39.32 34.07 -75.44
CA ALA A 48 38.11 34.82 -75.76
C ALA A 48 37.58 35.50 -74.49
N GLY A 49 37.87 36.76 -74.39
CA GLY A 49 37.00 37.81 -73.91
C GLY A 49 36.45 37.80 -72.50
N CYS A 50 37.08 38.50 -71.60
CA CYS A 50 36.42 39.09 -70.42
C CYS A 50 35.32 40.05 -70.87
N SER A 51 34.11 39.72 -70.45
CA SER A 51 33.02 40.69 -70.31
C SER A 51 32.40 40.46 -68.89
N SER A 52 32.93 41.21 -67.91
CA SER A 52 32.41 41.23 -66.58
C SER A 52 31.10 42.02 -66.54
N SER A 53 29.97 41.33 -66.64
CA SER A 53 28.72 41.88 -66.17
C SER A 53 28.64 41.67 -64.65
N THR A 54 28.82 42.72 -63.88
CA THR A 54 28.56 42.77 -62.46
C THR A 54 27.07 42.53 -62.25
N GLN A 55 26.70 41.28 -62.07
CA GLN A 55 25.36 40.90 -61.61
C GLN A 55 25.33 41.31 -60.12
N VAL A 56 24.71 42.45 -59.84
CA VAL A 56 24.29 42.80 -58.49
C VAL A 56 23.40 41.65 -58.01
N ALA A 57 23.90 40.88 -57.05
CA ALA A 57 23.12 39.82 -56.41
C ALA A 57 21.87 40.50 -55.87
N LYS A 58 20.71 40.23 -56.52
CA LYS A 58 19.40 40.59 -55.98
C LYS A 58 19.30 39.98 -54.60
N ALA A 59 19.14 40.82 -53.56
CA ALA A 59 18.92 40.37 -52.20
C ALA A 59 17.75 39.34 -52.26
N PRO A 60 17.94 38.16 -51.66
CA PRO A 60 16.86 37.14 -51.64
C PRO A 60 15.59 37.79 -51.12
N ASP A 61 14.47 37.51 -51.80
CA ASP A 61 13.18 38.02 -51.35
C ASP A 61 12.94 37.62 -49.89
N PRO A 62 12.49 38.55 -49.06
CA PRO A 62 12.36 38.31 -47.60
C PRO A 62 11.41 37.11 -47.33
N THR A 63 11.95 36.07 -46.68
CA THR A 63 11.26 34.85 -46.36
C THR A 63 10.22 35.10 -45.29
N THR A 64 8.97 34.63 -45.50
CA THR A 64 7.91 34.70 -44.47
C THR A 64 8.17 33.65 -43.41
N VAL A 65 8.15 34.05 -42.15
CA VAL A 65 8.33 33.19 -40.95
C VAL A 65 7.27 33.46 -39.93
N GLU A 66 6.81 32.39 -39.25
CA GLU A 66 5.88 32.55 -38.14
C GLU A 66 6.62 32.82 -36.85
N VAL A 67 6.17 33.85 -36.13
CA VAL A 67 6.81 34.36 -34.93
C VAL A 67 5.89 34.29 -33.72
N VAL A 68 6.48 34.01 -32.58
CA VAL A 68 5.80 34.04 -31.28
C VAL A 68 6.55 35.00 -30.34
N GLU A 69 5.83 35.72 -29.54
CA GLU A 69 6.42 36.56 -28.50
C GLU A 69 6.74 35.72 -27.28
N VAL A 70 7.93 35.91 -26.68
CA VAL A 70 8.36 35.21 -25.46
C VAL A 70 7.47 35.63 -24.31
N ALA A 71 6.59 34.72 -23.93
CA ALA A 71 5.66 34.95 -22.82
C ALA A 71 6.36 34.70 -21.47
N GLN A 72 6.20 35.63 -20.55
CA GLN A 72 6.64 35.46 -19.17
C GLN A 72 5.44 35.10 -18.31
N LYS A 73 5.46 33.90 -17.68
CA LYS A 73 4.37 33.42 -16.81
C LYS A 73 4.96 32.60 -15.67
N ASP A 74 4.22 32.58 -14.57
CA ASP A 74 4.48 31.64 -13.48
C ASP A 74 3.95 30.27 -13.88
N VAL A 75 4.83 29.27 -13.82
CA VAL A 75 4.51 27.92 -14.31
C VAL A 75 4.71 26.90 -13.20
N PRO A 76 3.66 26.17 -12.81
CA PRO A 76 3.82 25.04 -11.90
C PRO A 76 4.55 23.89 -12.59
N ILE A 77 5.60 23.39 -11.94
CA ILE A 77 6.34 22.22 -12.40
C ILE A 77 5.77 21.00 -11.70
N TYR A 78 5.25 20.07 -12.49
CA TYR A 78 4.67 18.83 -12.00
C TYR A 78 5.69 17.70 -12.06
N THR A 79 5.63 16.83 -11.04
CA THR A 79 6.23 15.51 -11.09
C THR A 79 5.12 14.48 -11.12
N GLU A 80 5.28 13.44 -11.94
CA GLU A 80 4.32 12.37 -12.10
C GLU A 80 4.94 11.02 -11.72
N TRP A 81 4.16 10.20 -11.03
CA TRP A 81 4.52 8.84 -10.66
C TRP A 81 3.41 7.89 -11.04
N ILE A 82 3.78 6.70 -11.49
CA ILE A 82 2.83 5.63 -11.72
C ILE A 82 2.41 5.05 -10.38
N GLY A 83 1.12 4.88 -10.18
CA GLY A 83 0.53 4.36 -8.96
C GLY A 83 -0.58 3.36 -9.21
N THR A 84 -0.93 2.65 -8.15
CA THR A 84 -2.06 1.72 -8.12
C THR A 84 -2.98 2.07 -6.96
N THR A 85 -4.28 2.04 -7.22
CA THR A 85 -5.29 2.20 -6.18
C THR A 85 -5.37 0.96 -5.31
N ASP A 86 -5.66 1.15 -4.02
CA ASP A 86 -5.83 0.08 -3.05
C ASP A 86 -6.85 0.51 -1.98
N GLY A 87 -7.46 -0.44 -1.27
CA GLY A 87 -8.24 -0.12 -0.08
C GLY A 87 -7.36 0.51 1.00
N VAL A 88 -7.90 1.45 1.79
CA VAL A 88 -7.16 1.93 2.97
C VAL A 88 -6.91 0.78 3.92
N VAL A 89 -7.94 -0.03 4.14
CA VAL A 89 -7.88 -1.29 4.88
C VAL A 89 -8.49 -2.38 4.00
N ASN A 90 -7.81 -3.51 3.88
CA ASN A 90 -8.32 -4.71 3.24
C ASN A 90 -8.45 -5.79 4.32
N ALA A 91 -9.65 -6.26 4.57
CA ALA A 91 -9.94 -7.32 5.52
C ALA A 91 -10.24 -8.62 4.77
N ASP A 92 -9.35 -9.59 4.89
CA ASP A 92 -9.56 -10.94 4.40
C ASP A 92 -10.49 -11.70 5.35
N ILE A 93 -11.65 -12.07 4.88
CA ILE A 93 -12.64 -12.84 5.64
C ILE A 93 -12.30 -14.32 5.51
N LYS A 94 -11.89 -14.92 6.62
CA LYS A 94 -11.46 -16.33 6.68
C LYS A 94 -12.33 -17.12 7.66
N ALA A 95 -12.58 -18.38 7.35
CA ALA A 95 -13.20 -19.31 8.28
C ALA A 95 -12.26 -19.61 9.45
N GLN A 96 -12.74 -19.53 10.67
CA GLN A 96 -11.99 -19.91 11.88
C GLN A 96 -12.31 -21.35 12.33
N VAL A 97 -13.43 -21.90 11.86
CA VAL A 97 -13.86 -23.27 12.09
C VAL A 97 -14.04 -23.99 10.77
N SER A 98 -13.96 -25.32 10.79
CA SER A 98 -14.13 -26.17 9.61
C SER A 98 -15.58 -26.59 9.46
N GLY A 99 -16.16 -26.39 8.27
CA GLY A 99 -17.54 -26.80 7.98
C GLY A 99 -17.96 -26.43 6.56
N TYR A 100 -19.16 -26.84 6.16
CA TYR A 100 -19.69 -26.49 4.84
C TYR A 100 -20.33 -25.11 4.86
N LEU A 101 -20.06 -24.30 3.83
CA LEU A 101 -20.77 -23.04 3.60
C LEU A 101 -22.22 -23.34 3.20
N LEU A 102 -23.19 -22.91 4.01
CA LEU A 102 -24.60 -23.10 3.73
C LEU A 102 -25.20 -21.95 2.95
N LYS A 103 -24.74 -20.71 3.22
CA LYS A 103 -25.40 -19.50 2.72
C LYS A 103 -24.42 -18.37 2.54
N GLN A 104 -24.68 -17.55 1.50
CA GLN A 104 -24.05 -16.25 1.24
C GLN A 104 -25.14 -15.17 1.41
N ASP A 105 -24.95 -14.26 2.36
CA ASP A 105 -25.95 -13.25 2.74
C ASP A 105 -25.58 -11.83 2.26
N TYR A 106 -24.68 -11.70 1.29
CA TYR A 106 -24.33 -10.43 0.65
C TYR A 106 -24.30 -10.58 -0.87
N THR A 107 -24.42 -9.45 -1.57
CA THR A 107 -24.23 -9.39 -3.02
C THR A 107 -22.78 -9.04 -3.32
N GLU A 108 -22.13 -9.80 -4.18
CA GLU A 108 -20.74 -9.53 -4.60
C GLU A 108 -20.60 -8.13 -5.22
N GLY A 109 -19.55 -7.42 -4.85
CA GLY A 109 -19.34 -6.05 -5.30
C GLY A 109 -20.24 -5.01 -4.63
N SER A 110 -21.07 -5.38 -3.65
CA SER A 110 -21.89 -4.44 -2.87
C SER A 110 -21.15 -3.87 -1.66
N PHE A 111 -21.64 -2.76 -1.17
CA PHE A 111 -21.17 -2.18 0.08
C PHE A 111 -21.77 -2.93 1.27
N VAL A 112 -20.92 -3.29 2.24
CA VAL A 112 -21.30 -4.00 3.47
C VAL A 112 -20.87 -3.20 4.69
N LYS A 113 -21.65 -3.31 5.76
CA LYS A 113 -21.37 -2.64 7.04
C LYS A 113 -20.60 -3.57 7.97
N LYS A 114 -19.83 -2.98 8.87
CA LYS A 114 -19.21 -3.68 9.98
C LYS A 114 -20.26 -4.48 10.78
N GLY A 115 -19.97 -5.77 11.03
CA GLY A 115 -20.88 -6.69 11.72
C GLY A 115 -21.94 -7.32 10.80
N GLN A 116 -22.07 -6.91 9.55
CA GLN A 116 -22.99 -7.53 8.61
C GLN A 116 -22.58 -8.98 8.32
N LEU A 117 -23.54 -9.91 8.37
CA LEU A 117 -23.34 -11.31 8.01
C LEU A 117 -23.02 -11.41 6.51
N LEU A 118 -21.94 -12.12 6.18
CA LEU A 118 -21.51 -12.36 4.81
C LEU A 118 -21.74 -13.82 4.41
N PHE A 119 -21.34 -14.76 5.28
CA PHE A 119 -21.49 -16.19 5.05
C PHE A 119 -21.91 -16.91 6.32
N GLU A 120 -22.57 -18.03 6.15
CA GLU A 120 -22.94 -18.94 7.23
C GLU A 120 -22.35 -20.33 6.96
N ILE A 121 -21.55 -20.82 7.91
CA ILE A 121 -21.06 -22.21 7.97
C ILE A 121 -22.10 -23.03 8.72
N ASP A 122 -22.25 -24.33 8.41
CA ASP A 122 -23.21 -25.23 9.09
C ASP A 122 -23.05 -25.17 10.62
N PRO A 123 -23.98 -24.54 11.34
CA PRO A 123 -23.90 -24.38 12.79
C PRO A 123 -24.30 -25.62 13.57
N ARG A 124 -24.99 -26.58 12.94
CA ARG A 124 -25.61 -27.74 13.65
C ARG A 124 -24.62 -28.58 14.47
N PRO A 125 -23.41 -28.91 13.96
CA PRO A 125 -22.43 -29.66 14.76
C PRO A 125 -21.96 -28.85 15.98
N PHE A 126 -21.77 -27.54 15.83
CA PHE A 126 -21.29 -26.65 16.90
C PHE A 126 -22.41 -26.42 17.95
N GLN A 127 -23.65 -26.30 17.50
CA GLN A 127 -24.81 -26.21 18.41
C GLN A 127 -24.94 -27.48 19.27
N ALA A 128 -24.78 -28.65 18.67
CA ALA A 128 -24.86 -29.93 19.41
C ALA A 128 -23.75 -30.03 20.50
N VAL A 129 -22.53 -29.52 20.19
CA VAL A 129 -21.44 -29.46 21.18
C VAL A 129 -21.74 -28.46 22.29
N LEU A 130 -22.34 -27.31 21.95
CA LEU A 130 -22.77 -26.33 22.97
C LEU A 130 -23.84 -26.93 23.88
N ASP A 131 -24.89 -27.56 23.33
CA ASP A 131 -25.98 -28.18 24.08
C ASP A 131 -25.46 -29.29 25.01
N GLN A 132 -24.50 -30.10 24.55
CA GLN A 132 -23.80 -31.09 25.37
C GLN A 132 -23.04 -30.44 26.54
N GLY A 133 -22.30 -29.34 26.27
CA GLY A 133 -21.58 -28.59 27.31
C GLY A 133 -22.51 -27.98 28.34
N GLU A 134 -23.64 -27.42 27.92
CA GLU A 134 -24.68 -26.88 28.84
C GLU A 134 -25.31 -27.98 29.71
N GLY A 135 -25.54 -29.18 29.17
CA GLY A 135 -25.97 -30.34 29.94
C GLY A 135 -24.95 -30.73 31.02
N GLN A 136 -23.64 -30.73 30.67
CA GLN A 136 -22.55 -30.99 31.63
C GLN A 136 -22.49 -29.93 32.73
N LEU A 137 -22.71 -28.66 32.37
CA LEU A 137 -22.75 -27.53 33.32
C LEU A 137 -23.92 -27.70 34.30
N ALA A 138 -25.10 -28.10 33.83
CA ALA A 138 -26.26 -28.38 34.68
C ALA A 138 -25.95 -29.51 35.66
N GLN A 139 -25.30 -30.61 35.21
CA GLN A 139 -24.85 -31.70 36.05
C GLN A 139 -23.87 -31.22 37.15
N ALA A 140 -22.85 -30.43 36.78
CA ALA A 140 -21.88 -29.89 37.74
C ALA A 140 -22.55 -28.99 38.78
N ASN A 141 -23.49 -28.15 38.37
CA ASN A 141 -24.29 -27.34 39.30
C ASN A 141 -25.13 -28.22 40.27
N GLY A 142 -25.65 -29.35 39.80
CA GLY A 142 -26.30 -30.33 40.65
C GLY A 142 -25.37 -30.92 41.73
N GLN A 143 -24.10 -31.16 41.39
CA GLN A 143 -23.10 -31.62 42.35
C GLN A 143 -22.79 -30.56 43.41
N VAL A 144 -22.75 -29.28 43.05
CA VAL A 144 -22.61 -28.16 44.03
C VAL A 144 -23.82 -28.13 44.99
N ALA A 145 -25.04 -28.33 44.47
CA ALA A 145 -26.24 -28.37 45.30
C ALA A 145 -26.20 -29.54 46.28
N GLN A 146 -25.76 -30.73 45.83
CA GLN A 146 -25.58 -31.91 46.69
C GLN A 146 -24.54 -31.68 47.79
N ALA A 147 -23.37 -31.09 47.45
CA ALA A 147 -22.32 -30.78 48.42
C ALA A 147 -22.83 -29.74 49.44
N LYS A 148 -23.61 -28.72 49.06
CA LYS A 148 -24.25 -27.77 49.98
C LYS A 148 -25.24 -28.47 50.95
N ALA A 149 -26.04 -29.42 50.43
CA ALA A 149 -26.93 -30.17 51.29
C ALA A 149 -26.18 -31.01 52.33
N GLN A 150 -25.02 -31.58 51.95
CA GLN A 150 -24.13 -32.30 52.89
C GLN A 150 -23.55 -31.34 53.97
N LEU A 151 -23.20 -30.12 53.62
CA LEU A 151 -22.77 -29.12 54.61
C LEU A 151 -23.89 -28.81 55.61
N THR A 152 -25.10 -28.56 55.12
CA THR A 152 -26.28 -28.32 56.01
C THR A 152 -26.54 -29.50 56.95
N GLN A 153 -26.40 -30.75 56.47
CA GLN A 153 -26.52 -31.94 57.30
C GLN A 153 -25.42 -31.99 58.39
N ALA A 154 -24.15 -31.69 58.03
CA ALA A 154 -23.05 -31.65 58.98
C ALA A 154 -23.21 -30.51 60.03
N GLU A 155 -23.75 -29.38 59.64
CA GLU A 155 -24.05 -28.27 60.53
C GLU A 155 -25.19 -28.65 61.54
N ALA A 156 -26.24 -29.35 61.06
CA ALA A 156 -27.27 -29.84 61.94
C ALA A 156 -26.73 -30.90 62.94
N GLN A 157 -25.80 -31.77 62.47
CA GLN A 157 -25.15 -32.74 63.36
C GLN A 157 -24.29 -32.05 64.42
N LEU A 158 -23.54 -30.99 64.05
CA LEU A 158 -22.78 -30.17 65.01
C LEU A 158 -23.69 -29.61 66.09
N ALA A 159 -24.84 -29.05 65.75
CA ALA A 159 -25.76 -28.48 66.71
C ALA A 159 -26.25 -29.53 67.76
N VAL A 160 -26.48 -30.79 67.31
CA VAL A 160 -26.87 -31.88 68.24
C VAL A 160 -25.75 -32.22 69.23
N VAL A 161 -24.49 -32.36 68.74
CA VAL A 161 -23.36 -32.72 69.62
C VAL A 161 -22.95 -31.53 70.53
N GLU A 162 -23.08 -30.30 70.07
CA GLU A 162 -22.89 -29.10 70.91
C GLU A 162 -23.89 -28.99 72.06
N ALA A 163 -25.17 -29.27 71.77
CA ALA A 163 -26.21 -29.36 72.83
C ALA A 163 -25.88 -30.43 73.87
N ASN A 164 -25.39 -31.61 73.48
CA ASN A 164 -24.94 -32.64 74.40
C ASN A 164 -23.73 -32.22 75.22
N GLN A 165 -22.74 -31.53 74.60
CA GLN A 165 -21.55 -31.01 75.29
C GLN A 165 -21.93 -29.95 76.35
N VAL A 166 -22.85 -29.04 76.03
CA VAL A 166 -23.40 -28.08 76.99
C VAL A 166 -24.02 -28.81 78.20
N ARG A 167 -24.85 -29.85 77.96
CA ARG A 167 -25.47 -30.65 79.04
C ARG A 167 -24.37 -31.29 79.92
N THR A 168 -23.40 -31.97 79.34
CA THR A 168 -22.33 -32.62 80.12
C THR A 168 -21.42 -31.63 80.85
N GLN A 169 -21.22 -30.40 80.31
CA GLN A 169 -20.52 -29.34 81.01
C GLN A 169 -21.28 -28.85 82.21
N LEU A 170 -22.59 -28.64 82.10
CA LEU A 170 -23.48 -28.27 83.28
C LEU A 170 -23.42 -29.33 84.38
N ASP A 171 -23.32 -30.64 84.02
CA ASP A 171 -23.18 -31.71 85.05
C ASP A 171 -21.85 -31.62 85.78
N VAL A 172 -20.70 -31.32 85.08
CA VAL A 172 -19.37 -31.07 85.69
C VAL A 172 -19.44 -29.84 86.61
N ASP A 173 -20.02 -28.76 86.09
CA ASP A 173 -20.12 -27.49 86.87
C ASP A 173 -20.95 -27.64 88.13
N ARG A 174 -22.00 -28.50 88.10
CA ARG A 174 -22.83 -28.83 89.23
C ARG A 174 -22.10 -29.77 90.22
N TYR A 175 -21.41 -30.81 89.71
CA TYR A 175 -20.81 -31.83 90.60
C TYR A 175 -19.50 -31.37 91.19
N THR A 176 -18.74 -30.45 90.63
CA THR A 176 -17.51 -29.93 91.19
C THR A 176 -17.64 -29.32 92.56
N PRO A 177 -18.60 -28.43 92.85
CA PRO A 177 -18.79 -27.90 94.19
C PRO A 177 -19.34 -28.93 95.19
N LEU A 178 -20.22 -29.87 94.74
CA LEU A 178 -20.81 -30.93 95.55
C LEU A 178 -19.74 -31.93 96.04
N ALA A 179 -18.79 -32.31 95.20
CA ALA A 179 -17.69 -33.21 95.51
C ALA A 179 -16.74 -32.51 96.60
N LYS A 180 -16.47 -31.23 96.43
CA LYS A 180 -15.72 -30.45 97.41
C LYS A 180 -16.37 -30.41 98.79
N GLN A 181 -17.72 -30.43 98.84
CA GLN A 181 -18.52 -30.53 100.08
C GLN A 181 -18.76 -31.96 100.58
N GLN A 182 -18.13 -32.99 99.92
CA GLN A 182 -18.28 -34.40 100.20
C GLN A 182 -19.75 -34.91 100.04
N ALA A 183 -20.63 -34.19 99.34
CA ALA A 183 -22.04 -34.54 99.11
C ALA A 183 -22.25 -35.60 97.98
N ILE A 184 -21.22 -35.85 97.16
CA ILE A 184 -21.18 -36.89 96.16
C ILE A 184 -19.82 -37.62 96.21
N SER A 185 -19.74 -38.79 95.53
CA SER A 185 -18.45 -39.55 95.38
C SER A 185 -17.49 -38.90 94.41
N GLN A 186 -16.17 -38.98 94.66
CA GLN A 186 -15.15 -38.56 93.65
C GLN A 186 -15.33 -39.30 92.32
N GLN A 187 -15.77 -40.55 92.34
CA GLN A 187 -16.05 -41.33 91.16
C GLN A 187 -17.15 -40.69 90.28
N ASP A 188 -18.20 -40.11 90.91
CA ASP A 188 -19.28 -39.46 90.09
C ASP A 188 -18.73 -38.18 89.46
N LEU A 189 -17.89 -37.40 90.03
CA LEU A 189 -17.23 -36.24 89.46
C LEU A 189 -16.28 -36.66 88.30
N ASP A 190 -15.48 -37.72 88.53
CA ASP A 190 -14.57 -38.24 87.47
C ASP A 190 -15.33 -38.74 86.25
N ASN A 191 -16.43 -39.44 86.51
CA ASN A 191 -17.33 -39.92 85.40
C ASN A 191 -17.96 -38.74 84.61
N ALA A 192 -18.43 -37.67 85.29
CA ALA A 192 -18.98 -36.49 84.65
C ALA A 192 -17.89 -35.74 83.83
N THR A 193 -16.68 -35.66 84.40
CA THR A 193 -15.53 -35.04 83.70
C THR A 193 -15.15 -35.83 82.44
N GLN A 194 -15.06 -37.16 82.49
CA GLN A 194 -14.76 -38.02 81.37
C GLN A 194 -15.83 -37.90 80.29
N ASN A 195 -17.12 -37.90 80.70
CA ASN A 195 -18.25 -37.72 79.77
C ASN A 195 -18.17 -36.36 79.03
N ASN A 196 -17.75 -35.30 79.72
CA ASN A 196 -17.56 -33.97 79.11
C ASN A 196 -16.36 -33.97 78.15
N VAL A 197 -15.22 -34.59 78.48
CA VAL A 197 -14.07 -34.75 77.60
C VAL A 197 -14.49 -35.49 76.30
N ALA A 198 -15.23 -36.58 76.45
CA ALA A 198 -15.77 -37.34 75.29
C ALA A 198 -16.71 -36.47 74.43
N ALA A 199 -17.60 -35.67 75.07
CA ALA A 199 -18.53 -34.81 74.34
C ALA A 199 -17.76 -33.70 73.57
N ARG A 200 -16.70 -33.11 74.17
CA ARG A 200 -15.82 -32.14 73.49
C ARG A 200 -15.12 -32.77 72.32
N ALA A 201 -14.63 -34.02 72.38
CA ALA A 201 -14.03 -34.71 71.29
C ALA A 201 -15.04 -34.94 70.12
N GLN A 202 -16.30 -35.24 70.44
CA GLN A 202 -17.39 -35.36 69.47
C GLN A 202 -17.66 -34.04 68.73
N VAL A 203 -17.63 -32.89 69.45
CA VAL A 203 -17.77 -31.55 68.85
C VAL A 203 -16.61 -31.29 67.87
N GLN A 204 -15.36 -31.63 68.23
CA GLN A 204 -14.23 -31.49 67.32
C GLN A 204 -14.35 -32.36 66.08
N ALA A 205 -14.83 -33.59 66.22
CA ALA A 205 -15.08 -34.46 65.09
C ALA A 205 -16.15 -33.92 64.14
N ALA A 206 -17.24 -33.36 64.71
CA ALA A 206 -18.32 -32.75 63.91
C ALA A 206 -17.84 -31.49 63.18
N LYS A 207 -16.98 -30.67 63.82
CA LYS A 207 -16.33 -29.52 63.14
C LYS A 207 -15.44 -29.95 61.98
N ALA A 208 -14.63 -31.00 62.17
CA ALA A 208 -13.83 -31.53 61.09
C ALA A 208 -14.70 -32.06 59.91
N GLN A 209 -15.90 -32.60 60.19
CA GLN A 209 -16.85 -32.99 59.16
C GLN A 209 -17.36 -31.80 58.34
N ILE A 210 -17.61 -30.66 58.99
CA ILE A 210 -18.00 -29.42 58.32
C ILE A 210 -16.88 -28.95 57.38
N GLU A 211 -15.63 -28.96 57.85
CA GLU A 211 -14.48 -28.55 56.97
C GLU A 211 -14.35 -29.52 55.77
N THR A 212 -14.58 -30.78 55.97
CA THR A 212 -14.65 -31.75 54.84
C THR A 212 -15.75 -31.39 53.83
N ALA A 213 -16.95 -31.07 54.33
CA ALA A 213 -18.07 -30.68 53.47
C ALA A 213 -17.82 -29.36 52.72
N ARG A 214 -17.16 -28.40 53.39
CA ARG A 214 -16.72 -27.15 52.77
C ARG A 214 -15.68 -27.37 51.67
N ALA A 215 -14.71 -28.27 51.88
CA ALA A 215 -13.73 -28.63 50.86
C ALA A 215 -14.40 -29.31 49.64
N GLN A 216 -15.45 -30.12 49.88
CA GLN A 216 -16.26 -30.73 48.82
C GLN A 216 -16.98 -29.67 47.98
N ILE A 217 -17.56 -28.63 48.60
CA ILE A 217 -18.20 -27.53 47.88
C ILE A 217 -17.16 -26.78 47.04
N GLN A 218 -15.99 -26.52 47.59
CA GLN A 218 -14.92 -25.88 46.85
C GLN A 218 -14.47 -26.68 45.64
N ALA A 219 -14.33 -28.00 45.78
CA ALA A 219 -14.02 -28.90 44.68
C ALA A 219 -15.10 -28.92 43.59
N ALA A 220 -16.39 -28.96 44.02
CA ALA A 220 -17.51 -28.92 43.10
C ALA A 220 -17.61 -27.56 42.34
N ASN A 221 -17.34 -26.46 43.02
CA ASN A 221 -17.29 -25.15 42.38
C ASN A 221 -16.14 -25.05 41.34
N ALA A 222 -14.98 -25.64 41.63
CA ALA A 222 -13.87 -25.69 40.66
C ALA A 222 -14.28 -26.52 39.42
N ALA A 223 -15.02 -27.61 39.60
CA ALA A 223 -15.57 -28.38 38.49
C ALA A 223 -16.58 -27.57 37.64
N VAL A 224 -17.44 -26.77 38.27
CA VAL A 224 -18.35 -25.85 37.55
C VAL A 224 -17.54 -24.83 36.72
N GLN A 225 -16.49 -24.26 37.27
CA GLN A 225 -15.63 -23.32 36.52
C GLN A 225 -14.97 -23.98 35.30
N ALA A 226 -14.48 -25.20 35.43
CA ALA A 226 -13.88 -25.95 34.33
C ALA A 226 -14.87 -26.22 33.20
N VAL A 227 -16.09 -26.67 33.54
CA VAL A 227 -17.15 -26.93 32.55
C VAL A 227 -17.66 -25.63 31.93
N THR A 228 -17.74 -24.53 32.70
CA THR A 228 -18.11 -23.21 32.17
C THR A 228 -17.14 -22.77 31.09
N ALA A 229 -15.83 -22.95 31.29
CA ALA A 229 -14.81 -22.63 30.25
C ALA A 229 -15.00 -23.48 28.97
N THR A 230 -15.43 -24.74 29.11
CA THR A 230 -15.76 -25.61 27.97
C THR A 230 -16.98 -25.08 27.21
N VAL A 231 -18.04 -24.68 27.91
CA VAL A 231 -19.26 -24.09 27.33
C VAL A 231 -18.91 -22.77 26.58
N GLU A 232 -18.10 -21.91 27.17
CA GLU A 232 -17.67 -20.67 26.49
C GLU A 232 -16.85 -20.94 25.23
N THR A 233 -15.99 -21.96 25.22
CA THR A 233 -15.25 -22.40 24.03
C THR A 233 -16.23 -22.93 22.95
N ALA A 234 -17.22 -23.71 23.32
CA ALA A 234 -18.23 -24.20 22.37
C ALA A 234 -19.07 -23.05 21.79
N ARG A 235 -19.47 -22.09 22.63
CA ARG A 235 -20.21 -20.89 22.21
C ARG A 235 -19.39 -20.01 21.26
N LEU A 236 -18.08 -19.83 21.52
CA LEU A 236 -17.18 -19.12 20.64
C LEU A 236 -17.06 -19.80 19.28
N ASN A 237 -16.88 -21.12 19.25
CA ASN A 237 -16.81 -21.89 18.01
C ASN A 237 -18.11 -21.77 17.20
N LEU A 238 -19.28 -21.82 17.89
CA LEU A 238 -20.56 -21.56 17.23
C LEU A 238 -20.64 -20.14 16.66
N SER A 239 -20.14 -19.14 17.36
CA SER A 239 -20.10 -17.76 16.83
C SER A 239 -19.26 -17.63 15.56
N PHE A 240 -18.18 -18.41 15.43
CA PHE A 240 -17.32 -18.44 14.25
C PHE A 240 -17.96 -19.08 13.02
N THR A 241 -19.12 -19.75 13.16
CA THR A 241 -19.90 -20.20 11.99
C THR A 241 -20.53 -19.05 11.21
N ARG A 242 -20.66 -17.87 11.82
CA ARG A 242 -21.22 -16.66 11.22
C ARG A 242 -20.08 -15.72 10.82
N LEU A 243 -19.72 -15.74 9.55
CA LEU A 243 -18.66 -14.88 9.01
C LEU A 243 -19.21 -13.48 8.76
N THR A 244 -18.79 -12.52 9.57
CA THR A 244 -19.23 -11.12 9.49
C THR A 244 -18.10 -10.22 9.01
N SER A 245 -18.44 -9.07 8.42
CA SER A 245 -17.45 -8.05 8.06
C SER A 245 -16.90 -7.35 9.30
N PRO A 246 -15.55 -7.26 9.48
CA PRO A 246 -14.95 -6.52 10.58
C PRO A 246 -14.90 -4.99 10.33
N ILE A 247 -15.12 -4.55 9.08
CA ILE A 247 -15.02 -3.15 8.63
C ILE A 247 -16.19 -2.77 7.74
N ASP A 248 -16.43 -1.48 7.59
CA ASP A 248 -17.29 -0.94 6.53
C ASP A 248 -16.50 -0.90 5.23
N GLY A 249 -17.11 -1.35 4.13
CA GLY A 249 -16.41 -1.33 2.84
C GLY A 249 -17.11 -2.11 1.74
N LEU A 250 -16.43 -2.21 0.62
CA LEU A 250 -16.86 -2.94 -0.55
C LEU A 250 -16.47 -4.40 -0.44
N ALA A 251 -17.44 -5.29 -0.49
CA ALA A 251 -17.20 -6.74 -0.48
C ALA A 251 -16.81 -7.21 -1.89
N GLY A 252 -15.74 -7.98 -1.94
CA GLY A 252 -15.26 -8.60 -3.18
C GLY A 252 -16.11 -9.79 -3.61
N MET A 253 -15.65 -10.46 -4.65
CA MET A 253 -16.20 -11.71 -5.14
C MET A 253 -15.95 -12.84 -4.12
N ALA A 254 -16.86 -13.78 -3.99
CA ALA A 254 -16.69 -14.99 -3.19
C ALA A 254 -15.62 -15.89 -3.82
N GLN A 255 -14.57 -16.20 -3.06
CA GLN A 255 -13.51 -17.12 -3.48
C GLN A 255 -13.90 -18.58 -3.19
N GLN A 256 -14.84 -18.78 -2.28
CA GLN A 256 -15.43 -20.07 -1.94
C GLN A 256 -16.94 -19.99 -2.11
N GLN A 257 -17.53 -20.98 -2.76
CA GLN A 257 -18.96 -21.00 -3.05
C GLN A 257 -19.75 -21.77 -2.01
N VAL A 258 -21.05 -21.53 -1.95
CA VAL A 258 -22.00 -22.31 -1.12
C VAL A 258 -21.88 -23.80 -1.46
N GLY A 259 -21.79 -24.64 -0.44
CA GLY A 259 -21.53 -26.09 -0.54
C GLY A 259 -20.04 -26.45 -0.44
N ALA A 260 -19.11 -25.50 -0.48
CA ALA A 260 -17.69 -25.78 -0.28
C ALA A 260 -17.38 -26.06 1.20
N LEU A 261 -16.46 -26.98 1.44
CA LEU A 261 -15.88 -27.21 2.76
C LEU A 261 -14.79 -26.16 3.01
N VAL A 262 -14.96 -25.33 4.02
CA VAL A 262 -14.01 -24.31 4.43
C VAL A 262 -13.36 -24.64 5.76
N SER A 263 -12.15 -24.10 5.97
CA SER A 263 -11.39 -24.25 7.20
C SER A 263 -10.43 -23.07 7.36
N SER A 264 -9.72 -22.97 8.48
CA SER A 264 -8.68 -21.95 8.69
C SER A 264 -7.53 -22.03 7.67
N ALA A 265 -7.33 -23.18 7.03
CA ALA A 265 -6.32 -23.41 5.99
C ALA A 265 -6.79 -23.09 4.56
N SER A 266 -8.09 -22.88 4.34
CA SER A 266 -8.70 -22.76 3.01
C SER A 266 -8.47 -21.41 2.30
N GLY A 267 -7.71 -20.50 2.90
CA GLY A 267 -7.58 -19.13 2.38
C GLY A 267 -8.80 -18.24 2.70
N PRO A 268 -8.84 -17.02 2.18
CA PRO A 268 -9.97 -16.12 2.39
C PRO A 268 -11.21 -16.60 1.63
N VAL A 269 -12.38 -16.41 2.23
CA VAL A 269 -13.68 -16.67 1.58
C VAL A 269 -14.08 -15.48 0.70
N THR A 270 -13.78 -14.27 1.15
CA THR A 270 -13.88 -13.01 0.41
C THR A 270 -12.98 -11.95 1.07
N THR A 271 -12.80 -10.82 0.40
CA THR A 271 -12.08 -9.66 0.95
C THR A 271 -13.01 -8.46 0.98
N VAL A 272 -13.04 -7.72 2.09
CA VAL A 272 -13.76 -6.45 2.19
C VAL A 272 -12.74 -5.33 2.25
N SER A 273 -12.91 -4.31 1.39
CA SER A 273 -11.98 -3.18 1.27
C SER A 273 -12.67 -1.86 1.60
N THR A 274 -12.07 -1.05 2.46
CA THR A 274 -12.50 0.34 2.65
C THR A 274 -12.02 1.16 1.45
N VAL A 275 -12.98 1.65 0.65
CA VAL A 275 -12.69 2.33 -0.63
C VAL A 275 -13.00 3.83 -0.61
N ASP A 276 -13.55 4.38 0.47
CA ASP A 276 -13.71 5.81 0.70
C ASP A 276 -13.19 6.20 2.09
N PRO A 277 -12.08 6.97 2.16
CA PRO A 277 -11.22 7.34 1.05
C PRO A 277 -10.51 6.13 0.44
N ILE A 278 -10.08 6.24 -0.83
CA ILE A 278 -9.24 5.22 -1.47
C ILE A 278 -7.76 5.59 -1.36
N LYS A 279 -6.92 4.61 -1.15
CA LYS A 279 -5.47 4.76 -1.06
C LYS A 279 -4.86 4.55 -2.45
N VAL A 280 -3.95 5.42 -2.85
CA VAL A 280 -3.15 5.26 -4.08
C VAL A 280 -1.70 5.11 -3.67
N ASN A 281 -1.12 3.96 -3.97
CA ASN A 281 0.29 3.67 -3.73
C ASN A 281 1.10 4.00 -4.99
N PHE A 282 2.15 4.80 -4.85
CA PHE A 282 3.07 5.13 -5.93
C PHE A 282 4.51 5.11 -5.42
N THR A 283 5.47 5.07 -6.33
CA THR A 283 6.89 4.99 -5.98
C THR A 283 7.61 6.25 -6.41
N ALA A 284 8.33 6.88 -5.49
CA ALA A 284 9.26 7.97 -5.76
C ALA A 284 10.71 7.46 -5.71
N SER A 285 11.61 8.05 -6.48
CA SER A 285 13.02 7.69 -6.45
C SER A 285 13.68 8.15 -5.15
N GLU A 286 14.75 7.47 -4.74
CA GLU A 286 15.57 7.89 -3.58
C GLU A 286 16.11 9.32 -3.76
N GLN A 287 16.46 9.70 -4.97
CA GLN A 287 16.95 11.04 -5.28
C GLN A 287 15.88 12.10 -5.00
N GLU A 288 14.64 11.91 -5.45
CA GLU A 288 13.51 12.81 -5.16
C GLU A 288 13.23 12.90 -3.67
N TYR A 289 13.31 11.76 -2.96
CA TYR A 289 13.15 11.71 -1.51
C TYR A 289 14.22 12.54 -0.78
N LEU A 290 15.49 12.40 -1.17
CA LEU A 290 16.60 13.15 -0.58
C LEU A 290 16.48 14.65 -0.90
N ASP A 291 16.10 15.02 -2.13
CA ASP A 291 15.92 16.42 -2.53
C ASP A 291 14.77 17.08 -1.77
N PHE A 292 13.67 16.33 -1.54
CA PHE A 292 12.58 16.80 -0.70
C PHE A 292 13.03 17.05 0.75
N HIS A 293 13.81 16.12 1.34
CA HIS A 293 14.31 16.27 2.71
C HIS A 293 15.37 17.37 2.85
N ARG A 294 16.21 17.60 1.83
CA ARG A 294 17.15 18.71 1.83
C ARG A 294 16.45 20.06 1.78
N ARG A 295 15.33 20.15 1.06
CA ARG A 295 14.53 21.37 0.95
C ARG A 295 13.79 21.70 2.23
N TYR A 296 13.30 20.71 2.94
CA TYR A 296 12.55 20.85 4.18
C TYR A 296 13.32 20.21 5.33
N SER A 297 14.38 20.92 5.80
CA SER A 297 15.40 20.37 6.70
C SER A 297 14.95 20.23 8.16
N THR A 298 13.85 20.87 8.58
CA THR A 298 13.34 20.75 9.94
C THR A 298 12.06 19.89 9.99
N PRO A 299 11.80 19.14 11.08
CA PRO A 299 10.59 18.35 11.21
C PRO A 299 9.31 19.15 10.98
N ALA A 300 9.25 20.38 11.49
CA ALA A 300 8.07 21.24 11.38
C ALA A 300 7.82 21.67 9.91
N THR A 301 8.86 22.06 9.16
CA THR A 301 8.74 22.43 7.74
C THR A 301 8.43 21.22 6.87
N LEU A 302 8.99 20.04 7.20
CA LEU A 302 8.73 18.80 6.50
C LEU A 302 7.25 18.38 6.66
N ASP A 303 6.71 18.44 7.88
CA ASP A 303 5.32 18.10 8.15
C ASP A 303 4.34 19.10 7.52
N ALA A 304 4.69 20.38 7.52
CA ALA A 304 3.90 21.40 6.84
C ALA A 304 3.90 21.16 5.32
N ALA A 305 5.05 20.86 4.72
CA ALA A 305 5.16 20.53 3.32
C ALA A 305 4.35 19.29 2.94
N ARG A 306 4.44 18.21 3.73
CA ARG A 306 3.66 16.98 3.51
C ARG A 306 2.16 17.22 3.57
N ARG A 307 1.68 18.00 4.54
CA ARG A 307 0.24 18.38 4.63
C ARG A 307 -0.20 19.30 3.51
N GLY A 308 0.70 20.10 2.96
CA GLY A 308 0.43 20.99 1.84
C GLY A 308 0.45 20.31 0.47
N LEU A 309 0.94 19.07 0.36
CA LEU A 309 0.96 18.33 -0.91
C LEU A 309 -0.46 18.06 -1.40
N ARG A 310 -0.77 18.59 -2.56
CA ARG A 310 -2.01 18.34 -3.28
C ARG A 310 -1.72 17.36 -4.41
N LEU A 311 -2.30 16.17 -4.29
CA LEU A 311 -2.10 15.10 -5.24
C LEU A 311 -3.26 15.06 -6.22
N GLU A 312 -2.97 15.08 -7.51
CA GLU A 312 -3.94 14.86 -8.58
C GLU A 312 -3.76 13.45 -9.11
N LEU A 313 -4.85 12.77 -9.40
CA LEU A 313 -4.85 11.42 -9.98
C LEU A 313 -5.30 11.51 -11.43
N ILE A 314 -4.44 11.07 -12.34
CA ILE A 314 -4.74 10.92 -13.76
C ILE A 314 -5.07 9.45 -13.98
N LEU A 315 -6.27 9.19 -14.47
CA LEU A 315 -6.77 7.83 -14.70
C LEU A 315 -6.15 7.19 -15.94
N ALA A 316 -6.40 5.91 -16.15
CA ALA A 316 -5.85 5.16 -17.28
C ALA A 316 -6.29 5.69 -18.66
N ASP A 317 -7.45 6.35 -18.73
CA ASP A 317 -7.96 6.99 -19.93
C ASP A 317 -7.37 8.39 -20.20
N GLY A 318 -6.51 8.88 -19.30
CA GLY A 318 -5.89 10.21 -19.36
C GLY A 318 -6.72 11.31 -18.71
N THR A 319 -7.93 11.03 -18.22
CA THR A 319 -8.75 12.02 -17.51
C THR A 319 -8.21 12.30 -16.10
N VAL A 320 -8.33 13.55 -15.66
CA VAL A 320 -7.95 13.93 -14.29
C VAL A 320 -9.14 13.68 -13.36
N TYR A 321 -8.90 12.89 -12.31
CA TYR A 321 -9.90 12.65 -11.28
C TYR A 321 -10.27 13.96 -10.57
N PRO A 322 -11.56 14.30 -10.43
CA PRO A 322 -12.00 15.65 -10.03
C PRO A 322 -11.70 15.99 -8.56
N ARG A 323 -11.33 15.00 -7.74
CA ARG A 323 -11.07 15.20 -6.30
C ARG A 323 -9.59 15.14 -6.02
N ILE A 324 -9.10 16.13 -5.28
CA ILE A 324 -7.70 16.23 -4.91
C ILE A 324 -7.41 15.28 -3.75
N GLY A 325 -6.36 14.51 -3.88
CA GLY A 325 -5.82 13.67 -2.84
C GLY A 325 -4.83 14.40 -1.94
N THR A 326 -4.59 13.83 -0.77
CA THR A 326 -3.64 14.31 0.23
C THR A 326 -2.56 13.26 0.47
N TYR A 327 -1.38 13.71 0.85
CA TYR A 327 -0.31 12.82 1.31
C TYR A 327 -0.78 12.03 2.55
N TYR A 328 -0.50 10.74 2.57
CA TYR A 328 -0.84 9.85 3.69
C TYR A 328 0.41 9.41 4.45
N PHE A 329 1.30 8.65 3.81
CA PHE A 329 2.57 8.27 4.39
C PHE A 329 3.61 7.94 3.30
N ALA A 330 4.88 7.92 3.69
CA ALA A 330 5.95 7.25 2.95
C ALA A 330 6.45 6.06 3.76
N ASP A 331 6.80 4.98 3.07
CA ASP A 331 7.28 3.76 3.70
C ASP A 331 8.59 4.05 4.48
N ARG A 332 8.88 3.22 5.47
CA ARG A 332 10.11 3.29 6.27
C ARG A 332 11.34 2.83 5.50
N GLU A 333 11.15 2.08 4.44
CA GLU A 333 12.21 1.35 3.72
C GLU A 333 12.26 1.78 2.25
N ILE A 334 13.49 2.03 1.78
CA ILE A 334 13.79 2.18 0.36
C ILE A 334 14.05 0.79 -0.18
N SER A 335 13.39 0.41 -1.27
CA SER A 335 13.61 -0.88 -1.94
C SER A 335 15.03 -0.96 -2.50
N PRO A 336 15.90 -1.87 -2.02
CA PRO A 336 17.30 -1.93 -2.47
C PRO A 336 17.44 -2.32 -3.95
N GLY A 337 16.46 -3.06 -4.47
CA GLY A 337 16.49 -3.52 -5.87
C GLY A 337 16.14 -2.45 -6.89
N THR A 338 15.37 -1.43 -6.49
CA THR A 338 14.87 -0.39 -7.41
C THR A 338 15.32 1.03 -7.04
N GLY A 339 15.89 1.24 -5.84
CA GLY A 339 16.23 2.57 -5.33
C GLY A 339 15.00 3.48 -5.19
N THR A 340 13.83 2.92 -4.86
CA THR A 340 12.59 3.67 -4.74
C THR A 340 11.96 3.52 -3.37
N ILE A 341 11.24 4.55 -2.93
CA ILE A 341 10.41 4.56 -1.73
C ILE A 341 8.94 4.52 -2.12
N ARG A 342 8.17 3.68 -1.43
CA ARG A 342 6.71 3.66 -1.61
C ARG A 342 6.08 4.82 -0.85
N VAL A 343 5.23 5.56 -1.54
CA VAL A 343 4.45 6.67 -0.99
C VAL A 343 2.98 6.38 -1.23
N ALA A 344 2.14 6.76 -0.29
CA ALA A 344 0.70 6.63 -0.41
C ALA A 344 0.01 7.99 -0.29
N GLY A 345 -0.99 8.19 -1.12
CA GLY A 345 -1.94 9.29 -1.05
C GLY A 345 -3.36 8.79 -0.79
N LEU A 346 -4.18 9.59 -0.11
CA LEU A 346 -5.61 9.32 0.09
C LEU A 346 -6.44 10.24 -0.80
N PHE A 347 -7.37 9.64 -1.52
CA PHE A 347 -8.30 10.35 -2.40
C PHE A 347 -9.74 10.11 -1.94
N PRO A 348 -10.56 11.15 -1.74
CA PRO A 348 -11.99 11.00 -1.46
C PRO A 348 -12.68 10.26 -2.61
N ASN A 349 -13.48 9.24 -2.30
CA ASN A 349 -14.14 8.40 -3.31
C ASN A 349 -15.60 8.05 -2.91
N PRO A 350 -16.45 9.07 -2.60
CA PRO A 350 -17.81 8.83 -2.09
C PRO A 350 -18.70 8.09 -3.08
N ASP A 351 -18.45 8.25 -4.38
CA ASP A 351 -19.22 7.59 -5.42
C ASP A 351 -18.74 6.17 -5.73
N ASN A 352 -17.70 5.70 -5.02
CA ASN A 352 -17.05 4.41 -5.24
C ASN A 352 -16.62 4.19 -6.71
N PHE A 353 -16.31 5.27 -7.42
CA PHE A 353 -15.86 5.24 -8.80
C PHE A 353 -14.48 4.57 -8.94
N LEU A 354 -13.56 4.92 -8.03
CA LEU A 354 -12.26 4.28 -7.97
C LEU A 354 -12.39 2.93 -7.26
N ARG A 355 -11.76 1.91 -7.85
CA ARG A 355 -11.72 0.55 -7.32
C ARG A 355 -10.30 0.14 -6.99
N PRO A 356 -10.07 -0.70 -5.98
CA PRO A 356 -8.74 -1.30 -5.74
C PRO A 356 -8.22 -2.02 -6.98
N GLY A 357 -6.92 -1.86 -7.26
CA GLY A 357 -6.25 -2.49 -8.41
C GLY A 357 -6.23 -1.66 -9.70
N GLN A 358 -6.85 -0.49 -9.76
CA GLN A 358 -6.74 0.40 -10.91
C GLN A 358 -5.38 1.07 -10.98
N TYR A 359 -4.86 1.24 -12.20
CA TYR A 359 -3.65 2.02 -12.46
C TYR A 359 -4.01 3.48 -12.72
N GLY A 360 -3.12 4.37 -12.30
CA GLY A 360 -3.21 5.77 -12.57
C GLY A 360 -1.85 6.45 -12.41
N ARG A 361 -1.76 7.72 -12.80
CA ARG A 361 -0.58 8.55 -12.55
C ARG A 361 -0.94 9.56 -11.48
N VAL A 362 -0.17 9.57 -10.42
CA VAL A 362 -0.27 10.60 -9.38
C VAL A 362 0.66 11.72 -9.76
N ARG A 363 0.16 12.95 -9.83
CA ARG A 363 1.00 14.13 -10.04
C ARG A 363 0.83 15.14 -8.92
N THR A 364 1.89 15.88 -8.65
CA THR A 364 1.85 17.03 -7.76
C THR A 364 2.74 18.14 -8.29
N SER A 365 2.36 19.38 -8.00
CA SER A 365 3.24 20.53 -8.27
C SER A 365 4.29 20.59 -7.15
N ILE A 366 5.55 20.38 -7.53
CA ILE A 366 6.68 20.41 -6.58
C ILE A 366 7.26 21.81 -6.41
N ARG A 367 7.07 22.69 -7.39
CA ARG A 367 7.50 24.09 -7.37
C ARG A 367 6.75 24.89 -8.42
N THR A 368 6.57 26.16 -8.19
CA THR A 368 6.18 27.13 -9.22
C THR A 368 7.45 27.88 -9.64
N LYS A 369 7.73 27.90 -10.92
CA LYS A 369 8.82 28.70 -11.48
C LYS A 369 8.25 30.07 -11.83
N GLU A 370 8.58 31.05 -10.99
CA GLU A 370 8.13 32.42 -11.17
C GLU A 370 8.84 33.06 -12.38
N GLY A 371 8.08 33.79 -13.18
CA GLY A 371 8.64 34.53 -14.32
C GLY A 371 9.28 33.67 -15.41
N ALA A 372 8.85 32.42 -15.58
CA ALA A 372 9.40 31.51 -16.59
C ALA A 372 9.15 32.05 -18.01
N LEU A 373 10.21 32.05 -18.85
CA LEU A 373 10.13 32.41 -20.25
C LEU A 373 9.71 31.21 -21.08
N LEU A 374 8.58 31.31 -21.74
CA LEU A 374 7.96 30.21 -22.47
C LEU A 374 8.03 30.45 -23.97
N ILE A 375 8.49 29.45 -24.71
CA ILE A 375 8.46 29.44 -26.17
C ILE A 375 8.01 28.06 -26.69
N PRO A 376 7.38 27.97 -27.88
CA PRO A 376 7.04 26.68 -28.49
C PRO A 376 8.26 25.80 -28.69
N GLN A 377 8.12 24.49 -28.48
CA GLN A 377 9.23 23.53 -28.67
C GLN A 377 9.83 23.61 -30.09
N ARG A 378 9.00 23.89 -31.11
CA ARG A 378 9.43 24.04 -32.50
C ARG A 378 10.37 25.21 -32.76
N ALA A 379 10.37 26.23 -31.89
CA ALA A 379 11.24 27.40 -31.99
C ALA A 379 12.68 27.10 -31.60
N VAL A 380 12.93 25.98 -30.88
CA VAL A 380 14.26 25.59 -30.41
C VAL A 380 14.83 24.55 -31.35
N THR A 381 16.02 24.86 -31.90
CA THR A 381 16.78 23.94 -32.74
C THR A 381 18.00 23.44 -31.99
N GLU A 382 18.22 22.14 -31.97
CA GLU A 382 19.42 21.54 -31.44
C GLU A 382 20.47 21.36 -32.54
N MET A 383 21.64 21.92 -32.33
CA MET A 383 22.78 21.84 -33.25
C MET A 383 24.03 21.47 -32.47
N GLN A 384 24.61 20.34 -32.75
CA GLN A 384 25.86 19.85 -32.11
C GLN A 384 25.84 19.92 -30.58
N GLY A 385 24.71 19.53 -29.95
CA GLY A 385 24.54 19.54 -28.51
C GLY A 385 24.28 20.92 -27.90
N THR A 386 24.10 21.98 -28.72
CA THR A 386 23.76 23.34 -28.30
C THR A 386 22.36 23.70 -28.77
N TYR A 387 21.53 24.24 -27.87
CA TYR A 387 20.18 24.70 -28.21
C TYR A 387 20.25 26.17 -28.69
N GLN A 388 19.60 26.43 -29.80
CA GLN A 388 19.58 27.75 -30.44
C GLN A 388 18.15 28.15 -30.81
N VAL A 389 17.92 29.47 -30.80
CA VAL A 389 16.68 30.10 -31.28
C VAL A 389 17.01 31.23 -32.26
N ALA A 390 16.12 31.42 -33.21
CA ALA A 390 16.16 32.54 -34.13
C ALA A 390 15.33 33.72 -33.57
N VAL A 391 15.98 34.77 -33.10
CA VAL A 391 15.34 35.97 -32.55
C VAL A 391 15.24 37.03 -33.63
N ILE A 392 14.12 37.75 -33.71
CA ILE A 392 13.92 38.84 -34.65
C ILE A 392 14.21 40.17 -33.95
N ASN A 393 15.18 40.91 -34.49
CA ASN A 393 15.55 42.27 -34.03
C ASN A 393 14.58 43.34 -34.57
N GLY A 394 14.67 44.57 -34.07
CA GLY A 394 13.81 45.68 -34.47
C GLY A 394 13.74 45.95 -36.00
N ASP A 395 14.84 45.65 -36.76
CA ASP A 395 14.94 45.76 -38.20
C ASP A 395 14.42 44.55 -38.99
N ASN A 396 13.66 43.66 -38.38
CA ASN A 396 13.24 42.37 -38.94
C ASN A 396 14.38 41.48 -39.44
N LYS A 397 15.56 41.58 -38.81
CA LYS A 397 16.71 40.71 -39.09
C LYS A 397 16.80 39.59 -38.09
N ILE A 398 17.18 38.42 -38.55
CA ILE A 398 17.39 37.24 -37.73
C ILE A 398 18.72 37.30 -36.99
N GLY A 399 18.69 37.15 -35.68
CA GLY A 399 19.82 36.85 -34.82
C GLY A 399 19.71 35.42 -34.29
N ILE A 400 20.70 34.57 -34.52
CA ILE A 400 20.76 33.25 -33.88
C ILE A 400 21.39 33.40 -32.52
N ARG A 401 20.73 32.88 -31.49
CA ARG A 401 21.20 32.98 -30.10
C ARG A 401 21.16 31.64 -29.41
N ASN A 402 22.21 31.32 -28.69
CA ASN A 402 22.22 30.13 -27.84
C ASN A 402 21.31 30.35 -26.63
N VAL A 403 20.54 29.31 -26.29
CA VAL A 403 19.62 29.30 -25.17
C VAL A 403 19.85 28.07 -24.30
N LYS A 404 19.46 28.16 -23.04
CA LYS A 404 19.51 27.06 -22.12
C LYS A 404 18.08 26.67 -21.76
N PRO A 405 17.50 25.65 -22.44
CA PRO A 405 16.20 25.15 -22.09
C PRO A 405 16.29 24.32 -20.80
N SER A 406 15.21 24.32 -20.01
CA SER A 406 15.09 23.50 -18.80
C SER A 406 13.88 22.58 -18.88
N ASP A 407 12.83 22.84 -18.12
CA ASP A 407 11.64 21.98 -18.07
C ASP A 407 10.72 22.21 -19.28
N ARG A 408 9.96 21.18 -19.64
CA ARG A 408 8.92 21.26 -20.67
C ARG A 408 7.56 21.34 -20.01
N VAL A 409 6.70 22.19 -20.54
CA VAL A 409 5.31 22.35 -20.05
C VAL A 409 4.37 22.30 -21.25
N GLY A 410 3.68 21.16 -21.40
CA GLY A 410 2.90 20.88 -22.61
C GLY A 410 3.77 20.98 -23.87
N ASN A 411 3.37 21.83 -24.82
CA ASN A 411 4.09 22.07 -26.09
C ASN A 411 5.14 23.21 -25.99
N LEU A 412 5.39 23.72 -24.77
CA LEU A 412 6.30 24.82 -24.53
C LEU A 412 7.58 24.35 -23.83
N TRP A 413 8.69 25.03 -24.11
CA TRP A 413 9.93 24.95 -23.36
C TRP A 413 10.07 26.14 -22.42
N ILE A 414 10.56 25.90 -21.23
CA ILE A 414 11.02 26.95 -20.32
C ILE A 414 12.48 27.24 -20.66
N ILE A 415 12.80 28.51 -20.89
CA ILE A 415 14.16 28.98 -21.19
C ILE A 415 14.72 29.72 -19.98
N ASP A 416 15.82 29.21 -19.44
CA ASP A 416 16.48 29.80 -18.26
C ASP A 416 17.42 30.97 -18.66
N GLU A 417 18.14 30.81 -19.75
CA GLU A 417 19.11 31.79 -20.19
C GLU A 417 19.05 32.00 -21.72
N GLY A 418 19.32 33.21 -22.18
CA GLY A 418 19.47 33.53 -23.60
C GLY A 418 18.34 34.31 -24.22
N LEU A 419 17.18 34.47 -23.53
CA LEU A 419 16.03 35.27 -24.01
C LEU A 419 15.64 36.34 -22.99
N LYS A 420 14.89 37.33 -23.46
CA LYS A 420 14.24 38.36 -22.64
C LYS A 420 12.72 38.33 -22.85
N PRO A 421 11.91 38.74 -21.85
CA PRO A 421 10.49 38.87 -22.02
C PRO A 421 10.12 39.79 -23.18
N GLY A 422 9.11 39.42 -23.97
CA GLY A 422 8.64 40.24 -25.10
C GLY A 422 9.49 40.17 -26.38
N GLU A 423 10.60 39.42 -26.39
CA GLU A 423 11.37 39.19 -27.64
C GLU A 423 10.54 38.32 -28.61
N ARG A 424 10.67 38.59 -29.91
CA ARG A 424 10.01 37.77 -30.95
C ARG A 424 10.94 36.66 -31.42
N VAL A 425 10.52 35.40 -31.31
CA VAL A 425 11.26 34.25 -31.77
C VAL A 425 10.53 33.56 -32.92
N VAL A 426 11.26 33.02 -33.88
CA VAL A 426 10.72 32.29 -35.01
C VAL A 426 10.21 30.92 -34.49
N ALA A 427 8.93 30.62 -34.62
CA ALA A 427 8.31 29.37 -34.23
C ALA A 427 8.30 28.37 -35.39
N GLU A 428 8.00 28.81 -36.62
CA GLU A 428 8.05 27.99 -37.82
C GLU A 428 8.86 28.64 -38.95
N GLY A 429 9.55 27.82 -39.71
CA GLY A 429 10.44 28.31 -40.78
C GLY A 429 11.92 28.52 -40.34
N VAL A 430 12.32 28.10 -39.15
CA VAL A 430 13.68 28.21 -38.62
C VAL A 430 14.73 27.65 -39.58
N GLN A 431 14.39 26.56 -40.29
CA GLN A 431 15.32 25.93 -41.28
C GLN A 431 15.51 26.73 -42.54
N LYS A 432 14.68 27.75 -42.81
CA LYS A 432 14.71 28.60 -44.02
C LYS A 432 15.47 29.87 -43.80
N VAL A 433 15.91 30.19 -42.58
CA VAL A 433 16.48 31.45 -42.21
C VAL A 433 17.88 31.28 -41.62
N GLY A 434 18.77 32.22 -41.91
CA GLY A 434 20.12 32.30 -41.38
C GLY A 434 20.38 33.63 -40.70
N ALA A 435 21.49 33.69 -39.93
CA ALA A 435 21.89 34.91 -39.22
C ALA A 435 22.03 36.10 -40.22
N GLY A 436 21.43 37.24 -39.87
CA GLY A 436 21.48 38.47 -40.66
C GLY A 436 20.46 38.57 -41.80
N MET A 437 19.65 37.52 -42.09
CA MET A 437 18.60 37.58 -43.12
C MET A 437 17.42 38.44 -42.64
N THR A 438 16.86 39.20 -43.58
CA THR A 438 15.63 39.98 -43.36
C THR A 438 14.42 39.09 -43.64
N VAL A 439 13.44 39.08 -42.74
CA VAL A 439 12.26 38.24 -42.82
C VAL A 439 10.97 39.06 -42.69
N ILE A 440 9.86 38.50 -43.19
CA ILE A 440 8.52 39.02 -42.96
C ILE A 440 7.89 38.24 -41.82
N PRO A 441 7.75 38.83 -40.63
CA PRO A 441 7.14 38.15 -39.50
C PRO A 441 5.62 38.05 -39.64
N THR A 442 5.08 36.86 -39.57
CA THR A 442 3.63 36.63 -39.46
C THR A 442 3.35 36.01 -38.06
N PRO A 443 2.22 36.39 -37.43
CA PRO A 443 1.92 35.82 -36.14
C PRO A 443 1.79 34.28 -36.21
N TYR A 444 2.42 33.58 -35.29
CA TYR A 444 2.23 32.14 -35.13
C TYR A 444 0.82 31.89 -34.60
N ALA A 445 -0.06 31.32 -35.43
CA ALA A 445 -1.33 30.80 -34.97
C ALA A 445 -1.05 29.47 -34.25
N ALA A 446 -0.96 29.49 -32.91
CA ALA A 446 -0.98 28.26 -32.15
C ALA A 446 -2.26 27.52 -32.54
N THR A 447 -2.15 26.46 -33.33
CA THR A 447 -3.27 25.56 -33.59
C THR A 447 -3.69 25.07 -32.22
N ALA A 448 -4.90 25.37 -31.82
CA ALA A 448 -5.52 24.95 -30.56
C ALA A 448 -5.80 23.43 -30.60
N GLU A 449 -4.77 22.64 -30.85
CA GLU A 449 -4.75 21.19 -30.70
C GLU A 449 -3.86 20.85 -29.53
N SER A 450 -4.50 20.69 -28.38
CA SER A 450 -4.08 20.02 -27.15
C SER A 450 -4.07 20.88 -25.90
N GLU A 451 -5.13 21.64 -25.63
CA GLU A 451 -5.58 21.73 -24.24
C GLU A 451 -6.41 20.46 -23.98
N GLY A 452 -5.77 19.47 -23.37
CA GLY A 452 -6.41 18.40 -22.62
C GLY A 452 -7.33 17.44 -23.38
N LYS A 453 -6.82 16.38 -23.94
CA LYS A 453 -7.47 15.08 -23.84
C LYS A 453 -6.68 14.17 -22.91
#